data_8c1f4297dd317d79c07398a166812f2f
#
_entry.id   8c1f4297dd317d79c07398a166812f2f
#
_cell.length_a   1.000
_cell.length_b   1.000
_cell.length_c   1.000
_cell.angle_alpha   90.00
_cell.angle_beta   90.00
_cell.angle_gamma   90.00
#
_symmetry.space_group_name_H-M   'P 1'
#
loop_
_entity.id
_entity.type
_entity.pdbx_description
1 polymer ?
#
loop_
_entity_poly.entity_id
_entity_poly.type
_entity_poly.pdbx_seq_one_letter_code
_entity_poly.pdbx_strand_id
1 'polypeptide(L)'
;MLRTTGSSLSGLALGWGRDTDAGTHSAPAPLVPDASGFNAARIIDDEVFYNSQAMTREEIAAFVTKVNAGCQSGSDGTQCLAAATFSVQARQASTFCPGDIKAASGVSAADVIWEVSQDCDINPQVLLVLIHKEQGLLTASGENLSARDYEAAAGYACPDYGACDPQWAGFPSQLYGAASQFHRYRLNPGGYDVVAQQPRRIAYSPDVLCGSGEVTVANQATAGLYNYTPFQPNEAAAHGGDQCTSWGNWNFYGYFKTLFGSPTSD
;
A
#
# COMPACT_ATOMS: atom_id res chain seq x y z
N MET A 1 1.80 31.08 76.01
CA MET A 1 1.48 30.12 77.09
C MET A 1 0.75 28.97 76.56
N LEU A 2 1.26 27.73 76.82
CA LEU A 2 0.61 26.42 76.91
C LEU A 2 -0.11 25.91 75.63
N ARG A 3 0.47 24.95 74.91
CA ARG A 3 0.50 23.47 75.09
C ARG A 3 -0.90 22.86 75.24
N THR A 4 -1.23 21.95 74.31
CA THR A 4 -1.35 20.49 74.52
C THR A 4 -1.77 19.86 73.19
N THR A 5 -0.98 19.00 72.60
CA THR A 5 -0.93 17.52 72.56
C THR A 5 -2.25 16.81 72.48
N GLY A 6 -2.43 16.02 71.46
CA GLY A 6 -3.45 15.01 71.34
C GLY A 6 -3.19 14.09 70.13
N SER A 7 -2.69 12.91 70.48
CA SER A 7 -2.25 11.85 69.55
C SER A 7 -3.40 11.02 69.01
N SER A 8 -3.16 10.41 67.85
CA SER A 8 -3.45 9.03 67.49
C SER A 8 -4.88 8.67 67.01
N LEU A 9 -5.00 8.11 65.83
CA LEU A 9 -5.06 6.66 65.69
C LEU A 9 -5.10 6.29 64.19
N SER A 10 -4.33 5.28 63.93
CA SER A 10 -4.17 4.53 62.67
C SER A 10 -5.48 4.06 62.06
N GLY A 11 -5.64 4.27 60.76
CA GLY A 11 -6.57 3.57 59.92
C GLY A 11 -5.85 3.05 58.68
N LEU A 12 -5.42 1.80 58.71
CA LEU A 12 -4.93 1.07 57.54
C LEU A 12 -6.10 0.89 56.56
N ALA A 13 -6.17 1.74 55.56
CA ALA A 13 -6.96 1.47 54.39
C ALA A 13 -6.07 0.74 53.37
N LEU A 14 -6.30 -0.56 53.21
CA LEU A 14 -5.79 -1.37 52.11
C LEU A 14 -6.38 -0.80 50.81
N GLY A 15 -5.62 0.08 50.16
CA GLY A 15 -5.90 0.56 48.82
C GLY A 15 -5.59 -0.58 47.85
N TRP A 16 -6.62 -1.16 47.26
CA TRP A 16 -6.49 -1.94 46.05
C TRP A 16 -6.12 -0.96 44.94
N GLY A 17 -4.84 -0.88 44.63
CA GLY A 17 -4.36 -0.23 43.42
C GLY A 17 -4.93 -1.01 42.23
N ARG A 18 -5.86 -0.41 41.52
CA ARG A 18 -6.14 -0.82 40.16
C ARG A 18 -4.94 -0.33 39.34
N ASP A 19 -4.06 -1.24 38.96
CA ASP A 19 -3.13 -1.03 37.89
C ASP A 19 -3.97 -0.85 36.60
N THR A 20 -4.35 0.38 36.33
CA THR A 20 -4.79 0.79 35.00
C THR A 20 -3.53 1.16 34.21
N ASP A 21 -2.73 0.17 33.88
CA ASP A 21 -1.81 0.27 32.78
C ASP A 21 -2.67 0.13 31.49
N ALA A 22 -3.41 1.18 31.20
CA ALA A 22 -3.89 1.44 29.86
C ALA A 22 -2.64 1.82 29.06
N GLY A 23 -1.92 0.82 28.56
CA GLY A 23 -0.86 1.01 27.60
C GLY A 23 -1.41 1.92 26.51
N THR A 24 -0.87 3.11 26.41
CA THR A 24 -1.16 4.03 25.29
C THR A 24 -0.60 3.38 24.05
N HIS A 25 -1.44 2.52 23.40
CA HIS A 25 -1.13 2.04 22.07
C HIS A 25 -1.13 3.26 21.15
N SER A 26 0.06 3.77 20.85
CA SER A 26 0.18 4.82 19.84
C SER A 26 -0.22 4.23 18.49
N ALA A 27 -0.99 5.00 17.70
CA ALA A 27 -1.33 4.63 16.34
C ALA A 27 -0.07 4.30 15.52
N PRO A 28 -0.18 3.51 14.43
CA PRO A 28 0.94 3.22 13.57
C PRO A 28 1.65 4.50 13.13
N ALA A 29 2.98 4.49 13.15
CA ALA A 29 3.74 5.65 12.70
C ALA A 29 3.53 5.87 11.19
N PRO A 30 3.30 7.10 10.74
CA PRO A 30 3.20 7.41 9.32
C PRO A 30 4.47 6.97 8.58
N LEU A 31 4.30 6.31 7.44
CA LEU A 31 5.41 5.99 6.55
C LEU A 31 5.78 7.22 5.73
N VAL A 32 7.06 7.55 5.73
CA VAL A 32 7.61 8.65 4.92
C VAL A 32 8.37 8.04 3.74
N PRO A 33 8.02 8.37 2.49
CA PRO A 33 8.68 7.82 1.33
C PRO A 33 10.09 8.41 1.17
N ASP A 34 11.12 7.56 1.09
CA ASP A 34 12.47 7.97 0.71
C ASP A 34 12.62 7.88 -0.82
N ALA A 35 12.32 8.95 -1.51
CA ALA A 35 12.46 9.03 -2.95
C ALA A 35 13.85 9.52 -3.42
N SER A 36 14.85 9.56 -2.53
CA SER A 36 16.22 9.86 -2.94
C SER A 36 16.73 8.81 -3.95
N GLY A 37 17.25 9.29 -5.07
CA GLY A 37 17.67 8.43 -6.17
C GLY A 37 16.55 8.04 -7.14
N PHE A 38 15.34 8.60 -7.00
CA PHE A 38 14.27 8.38 -7.98
C PHE A 38 14.73 8.69 -9.39
N ASN A 39 14.46 7.77 -10.32
CA ASN A 39 14.75 7.92 -11.73
C ASN A 39 13.48 7.63 -12.54
N ALA A 40 12.95 8.63 -13.22
CA ALA A 40 11.74 8.51 -14.04
C ALA A 40 11.85 7.44 -15.14
N ALA A 41 13.06 7.19 -15.64
CA ALA A 41 13.30 6.15 -16.64
C ALA A 41 13.43 4.72 -16.04
N ARG A 42 13.71 4.58 -14.75
CA ARG A 42 13.91 3.28 -14.09
C ARG A 42 13.43 3.33 -12.65
N ILE A 43 12.13 3.14 -12.44
CA ILE A 43 11.49 3.22 -11.12
C ILE A 43 11.73 1.94 -10.31
N ILE A 44 11.62 0.79 -10.97
CA ILE A 44 11.82 -0.53 -10.39
C ILE A 44 12.28 -1.49 -11.46
N ASP A 45 13.10 -2.46 -11.11
CA ASP A 45 13.57 -3.48 -12.04
C ASP A 45 12.55 -4.60 -12.25
N ASP A 46 12.56 -5.21 -13.45
CA ASP A 46 11.67 -6.32 -13.78
C ASP A 46 11.88 -7.51 -12.83
N GLU A 47 13.13 -7.82 -12.48
CA GLU A 47 13.50 -8.90 -11.57
C GLU A 47 13.00 -8.67 -10.15
N VAL A 48 12.84 -7.41 -9.73
CA VAL A 48 12.27 -7.06 -8.44
C VAL A 48 10.74 -7.10 -8.51
N PHE A 49 10.16 -6.48 -9.54
CA PHE A 49 8.70 -6.34 -9.66
C PHE A 49 7.98 -7.69 -9.80
N TYR A 50 8.56 -8.62 -10.57
CA TYR A 50 7.97 -9.92 -10.91
C TYR A 50 8.57 -11.08 -10.08
N ASN A 51 9.13 -10.80 -8.90
CA ASN A 51 9.65 -11.81 -7.98
C ASN A 51 8.56 -12.20 -6.95
N SER A 52 7.69 -13.13 -7.30
CA SER A 52 6.66 -13.62 -6.39
C SER A 52 7.21 -14.34 -5.16
N GLN A 53 8.50 -14.71 -5.18
CA GLN A 53 9.17 -15.39 -4.05
C GLN A 53 9.91 -14.42 -3.11
N ALA A 54 9.72 -13.11 -3.25
CA ALA A 54 10.42 -12.09 -2.44
C ALA A 54 10.06 -12.14 -0.95
N MET A 55 8.89 -12.67 -0.60
CA MET A 55 8.47 -12.91 0.79
C MET A 55 7.65 -14.19 0.88
N THR A 56 7.84 -14.93 1.96
CA THR A 56 6.96 -16.03 2.33
C THR A 56 5.65 -15.50 2.93
N ARG A 57 4.66 -16.37 3.04
CA ARG A 57 3.36 -16.07 3.67
C ARG A 57 3.51 -15.57 5.11
N GLU A 58 4.39 -16.22 5.88
CA GLU A 58 4.69 -15.88 7.26
C GLU A 58 5.40 -14.54 7.39
N GLU A 59 6.31 -14.22 6.47
CA GLU A 59 7.00 -12.93 6.42
C GLU A 59 6.03 -11.79 6.09
N ILE A 60 5.08 -11.99 5.18
CA ILE A 60 4.02 -11.01 4.89
C ILE A 60 3.17 -10.78 6.14
N ALA A 61 2.73 -11.85 6.82
CA ALA A 61 1.92 -11.74 8.03
C ALA A 61 2.67 -11.00 9.16
N ALA A 62 3.93 -11.32 9.38
CA ALA A 62 4.78 -10.66 10.36
C ALA A 62 5.00 -9.18 10.01
N PHE A 63 5.24 -8.87 8.73
CA PHE A 63 5.41 -7.51 8.24
C PHE A 63 4.14 -6.67 8.46
N VAL A 64 2.98 -7.16 8.02
CA VAL A 64 1.69 -6.47 8.21
C VAL A 64 1.41 -6.22 9.68
N THR A 65 1.62 -7.24 10.54
CA THR A 65 1.44 -7.10 12.00
C THR A 65 2.35 -6.01 12.58
N LYS A 66 3.60 -5.94 12.13
CA LYS A 66 4.58 -4.96 12.61
C LYS A 66 4.23 -3.54 12.19
N VAL A 67 3.95 -3.31 10.91
CA VAL A 67 3.71 -1.94 10.40
C VAL A 67 2.36 -1.39 10.82
N ASN A 68 1.38 -2.27 11.07
CA ASN A 68 0.03 -1.92 11.51
C ASN A 68 -0.13 -1.95 13.05
N ALA A 69 0.97 -2.14 13.81
CA ALA A 69 0.93 -2.19 15.26
C ALA A 69 0.36 -0.90 15.85
N GLY A 70 -0.56 -1.05 16.82
CA GLY A 70 -1.25 0.09 17.44
C GLY A 70 -2.43 0.66 16.64
N CYS A 71 -2.76 0.06 15.50
CA CYS A 71 -3.92 0.46 14.72
C CYS A 71 -5.21 0.34 15.53
N GLN A 72 -6.10 1.31 15.38
CA GLN A 72 -7.47 1.31 15.89
C GLN A 72 -8.45 1.17 14.74
N SER A 73 -9.51 0.40 14.96
CA SER A 73 -10.59 0.23 13.97
C SER A 73 -11.19 1.58 13.56
N GLY A 74 -11.63 1.64 12.31
CA GLY A 74 -12.34 2.79 11.78
C GLY A 74 -13.62 3.11 12.54
N SER A 75 -14.08 4.35 12.45
CA SER A 75 -15.32 4.79 13.10
C SER A 75 -16.56 4.07 12.58
N ASP A 76 -16.50 3.50 11.39
CA ASP A 76 -17.55 2.67 10.77
C ASP A 76 -17.44 1.17 11.15
N GLY A 77 -16.50 0.82 12.04
CA GLY A 77 -16.22 -0.56 12.46
C GLY A 77 -15.24 -1.31 11.55
N THR A 78 -14.66 -0.65 10.55
CA THR A 78 -13.64 -1.24 9.67
C THR A 78 -12.43 -1.71 10.46
N GLN A 79 -12.07 -2.98 10.32
CA GLN A 79 -10.95 -3.57 11.06
C GLN A 79 -9.61 -3.14 10.48
N CYS A 80 -8.60 -3.03 11.34
CA CYS A 80 -7.21 -2.81 10.97
C CYS A 80 -6.68 -3.90 10.03
N LEU A 81 -5.77 -3.56 9.12
CA LEU A 81 -5.26 -4.48 8.10
C LEU A 81 -4.73 -5.81 8.69
N ALA A 82 -4.04 -5.75 9.82
CA ALA A 82 -3.51 -6.94 10.50
C ALA A 82 -4.60 -7.87 11.07
N ALA A 83 -5.80 -7.36 11.31
CA ALA A 83 -6.93 -8.11 11.88
C ALA A 83 -8.04 -8.37 10.86
N ALA A 84 -8.04 -7.65 9.74
CA ALA A 84 -9.09 -7.76 8.74
C ALA A 84 -9.10 -9.12 8.06
N THR A 85 -10.30 -9.61 7.80
CA THR A 85 -10.53 -10.85 7.03
C THR A 85 -11.50 -10.59 5.90
N PHE A 86 -11.32 -11.31 4.81
CA PHE A 86 -12.03 -11.09 3.56
C PHE A 86 -12.68 -12.36 3.02
N SER A 87 -13.68 -12.17 2.17
CA SER A 87 -14.21 -13.24 1.31
C SER A 87 -13.55 -13.15 -0.06
N VAL A 88 -12.89 -14.22 -0.45
CA VAL A 88 -12.22 -14.36 -1.75
C VAL A 88 -13.15 -15.07 -2.71
N GLN A 89 -13.32 -14.51 -3.90
CA GLN A 89 -14.08 -15.16 -4.99
C GLN A 89 -13.16 -16.06 -5.80
N ALA A 90 -13.71 -17.20 -6.25
CA ALA A 90 -12.96 -18.09 -7.15
C ALA A 90 -12.62 -17.38 -8.47
N ARG A 91 -11.39 -17.57 -8.91
CA ARG A 91 -10.91 -17.09 -10.22
C ARG A 91 -10.14 -18.21 -10.90
N GLN A 92 -10.48 -18.48 -12.14
CA GLN A 92 -9.78 -19.47 -12.93
C GLN A 92 -8.47 -18.91 -13.48
N ALA A 93 -7.50 -19.79 -13.65
CA ALA A 93 -6.24 -19.47 -14.30
C ALA A 93 -6.47 -18.76 -15.64
N SER A 94 -5.64 -17.79 -15.91
CA SER A 94 -5.65 -17.01 -17.14
C SER A 94 -4.24 -16.78 -17.65
N THR A 95 -4.10 -16.24 -18.85
CA THR A 95 -2.78 -15.84 -19.38
C THR A 95 -2.07 -14.83 -18.47
N PHE A 96 -2.84 -14.03 -17.72
CA PHE A 96 -2.29 -12.93 -16.90
C PHE A 96 -2.14 -13.28 -15.43
N CYS A 97 -2.81 -14.31 -14.94
CA CYS A 97 -2.67 -14.92 -13.62
C CYS A 97 -2.79 -16.44 -13.82
N PRO A 98 -1.66 -17.16 -13.97
CA PRO A 98 -1.68 -18.58 -14.30
C PRO A 98 -2.13 -19.50 -13.17
N GLY A 99 -2.25 -19.00 -11.93
CA GLY A 99 -2.78 -19.75 -10.79
C GLY A 99 -4.32 -19.69 -10.70
N ASP A 100 -4.89 -20.69 -10.03
CA ASP A 100 -6.31 -20.76 -9.71
C ASP A 100 -6.59 -20.30 -8.29
N ILE A 101 -7.29 -19.18 -8.13
CA ILE A 101 -7.76 -18.71 -6.82
C ILE A 101 -9.05 -19.45 -6.46
N LYS A 102 -9.09 -20.08 -5.29
CA LYS A 102 -10.27 -20.75 -4.78
C LYS A 102 -11.13 -19.81 -3.94
N ALA A 103 -12.45 -19.98 -4.02
CA ALA A 103 -13.35 -19.24 -3.14
C ALA A 103 -13.10 -19.63 -1.68
N ALA A 104 -12.97 -18.62 -0.82
CA ALA A 104 -12.77 -18.80 0.62
C ALA A 104 -13.37 -17.62 1.39
N SER A 105 -13.63 -17.81 2.68
CA SER A 105 -14.07 -16.74 3.59
C SER A 105 -13.20 -16.71 4.84
N GLY A 106 -13.11 -15.55 5.48
CA GLY A 106 -12.26 -15.36 6.65
C GLY A 106 -10.76 -15.39 6.34
N VAL A 107 -10.38 -15.03 5.11
CA VAL A 107 -8.99 -15.01 4.64
C VAL A 107 -8.31 -13.74 5.12
N SER A 108 -7.15 -13.83 5.78
CA SER A 108 -6.42 -12.66 6.25
C SER A 108 -5.88 -11.80 5.10
N ALA A 109 -5.59 -10.52 5.35
CA ALA A 109 -4.96 -9.66 4.36
C ALA A 109 -3.63 -10.23 3.85
N ALA A 110 -2.81 -10.80 4.75
CA ALA A 110 -1.54 -11.41 4.40
C ALA A 110 -1.71 -12.62 3.47
N ASP A 111 -2.72 -13.44 3.73
CA ASP A 111 -3.03 -14.60 2.90
C ASP A 111 -3.50 -14.18 1.50
N VAL A 112 -4.35 -13.15 1.42
CA VAL A 112 -4.78 -12.60 0.13
C VAL A 112 -3.58 -12.07 -0.67
N ILE A 113 -2.69 -11.30 -0.03
CA ILE A 113 -1.50 -10.74 -0.69
C ILE A 113 -0.62 -11.88 -1.19
N TRP A 114 -0.36 -12.88 -0.36
CA TRP A 114 0.48 -14.03 -0.73
C TRP A 114 -0.14 -14.81 -1.89
N GLU A 115 -1.42 -15.20 -1.80
CA GLU A 115 -2.12 -15.96 -2.83
C GLU A 115 -2.10 -15.23 -4.18
N VAL A 116 -2.49 -13.95 -4.20
CA VAL A 116 -2.46 -13.14 -5.43
C VAL A 116 -1.04 -13.01 -5.98
N SER A 117 -0.03 -12.85 -5.12
CA SER A 117 1.36 -12.75 -5.55
C SER A 117 1.84 -14.01 -6.26
N GLN A 118 1.50 -15.20 -5.72
CA GLN A 118 1.86 -16.49 -6.32
C GLN A 118 1.07 -16.76 -7.61
N ASP A 119 -0.23 -16.53 -7.59
CA ASP A 119 -1.11 -16.86 -8.70
C ASP A 119 -0.95 -15.93 -9.90
N CYS A 120 -0.51 -14.69 -9.66
CA CYS A 120 -0.26 -13.70 -10.70
C CYS A 120 1.23 -13.40 -10.93
N ASP A 121 2.16 -14.12 -10.31
CA ASP A 121 3.62 -13.93 -10.45
C ASP A 121 4.06 -12.46 -10.24
N ILE A 122 3.58 -11.83 -9.16
CA ILE A 122 3.92 -10.46 -8.77
C ILE A 122 4.60 -10.48 -7.40
N ASN A 123 5.63 -9.66 -7.21
CA ASN A 123 6.28 -9.51 -5.91
C ASN A 123 5.29 -9.02 -4.85
N PRO A 124 5.11 -9.73 -3.72
CA PRO A 124 4.21 -9.31 -2.64
C PRO A 124 4.59 -7.94 -2.05
N GLN A 125 5.86 -7.54 -2.08
CA GLN A 125 6.31 -6.20 -1.69
C GLN A 125 5.70 -5.11 -2.58
N VAL A 126 5.57 -5.37 -3.88
CA VAL A 126 4.89 -4.46 -4.82
C VAL A 126 3.42 -4.29 -4.45
N LEU A 127 2.72 -5.37 -4.11
CA LEU A 127 1.31 -5.30 -3.68
C LEU A 127 1.16 -4.54 -2.36
N LEU A 128 2.05 -4.76 -1.39
CA LEU A 128 2.07 -4.02 -0.12
C LEU A 128 2.29 -2.52 -0.33
N VAL A 129 3.25 -2.14 -1.19
CA VAL A 129 3.50 -0.74 -1.54
C VAL A 129 2.31 -0.14 -2.28
N LEU A 130 1.69 -0.88 -3.18
CA LEU A 130 0.55 -0.41 -3.96
C LEU A 130 -0.64 -0.05 -3.07
N ILE A 131 -1.06 -0.94 -2.15
CA ILE A 131 -2.17 -0.66 -1.23
C ILE A 131 -1.87 0.49 -0.27
N HIS A 132 -0.60 0.70 0.05
CA HIS A 132 -0.22 1.85 0.88
C HIS A 132 -0.20 3.15 0.08
N LYS A 133 0.33 3.11 -1.13
CA LYS A 133 0.35 4.27 -2.03
C LYS A 133 -1.06 4.76 -2.36
N GLU A 134 -2.00 3.83 -2.60
CA GLU A 134 -3.37 4.18 -3.01
C GLU A 134 -4.24 4.61 -1.82
N GLN A 135 -4.20 3.87 -0.70
CA GLN A 135 -5.14 4.04 0.41
C GLN A 135 -4.48 4.17 1.79
N GLY A 136 -3.15 4.23 1.88
CA GLY A 136 -2.46 4.31 3.16
C GLY A 136 -2.62 3.06 4.04
N LEU A 137 -3.12 1.94 3.53
CA LEU A 137 -3.62 0.79 4.30
C LEU A 137 -2.63 0.19 5.29
N LEU A 138 -1.31 0.27 5.05
CA LEU A 138 -0.32 -0.26 5.99
C LEU A 138 -0.35 0.44 7.35
N THR A 139 -0.74 1.73 7.37
CA THR A 139 -0.73 2.53 8.59
C THR A 139 -2.07 3.23 8.88
N ALA A 140 -3.09 3.01 8.04
CA ALA A 140 -4.42 3.55 8.27
C ALA A 140 -4.97 3.09 9.62
N SER A 141 -5.55 4.03 10.38
CA SER A 141 -6.02 3.80 11.76
C SER A 141 -7.08 4.82 12.15
N GLY A 142 -8.06 4.42 12.94
CA GLY A 142 -9.09 5.31 13.47
C GLY A 142 -9.85 6.03 12.36
N GLU A 143 -9.94 7.35 12.43
CA GLU A 143 -10.68 8.17 11.46
C GLU A 143 -10.13 8.10 10.03
N ASN A 144 -8.87 7.65 9.87
CA ASN A 144 -8.22 7.48 8.57
C ASN A 144 -8.35 6.05 8.02
N LEU A 145 -9.25 5.24 8.57
CA LEU A 145 -9.53 3.88 8.11
C LEU A 145 -11.04 3.71 7.94
N SER A 146 -11.44 3.31 6.73
CA SER A 146 -12.84 3.10 6.38
C SER A 146 -13.03 1.88 5.46
N ALA A 147 -14.26 1.40 5.32
CA ALA A 147 -14.59 0.33 4.38
C ALA A 147 -14.24 0.69 2.93
N ARG A 148 -14.30 1.99 2.58
CA ARG A 148 -13.93 2.49 1.26
C ARG A 148 -12.46 2.24 0.92
N ASP A 149 -11.56 2.28 1.90
CA ASP A 149 -10.13 2.05 1.67
C ASP A 149 -9.86 0.59 1.26
N TYR A 150 -10.65 -0.36 1.77
CA TYR A 150 -10.60 -1.74 1.28
C TYR A 150 -11.34 -1.94 -0.04
N GLU A 151 -12.42 -1.21 -0.27
CA GLU A 151 -13.16 -1.26 -1.53
C GLU A 151 -12.28 -0.85 -2.72
N ALA A 152 -11.41 0.15 -2.53
CA ALA A 152 -10.52 0.73 -3.55
C ALA A 152 -9.04 0.43 -3.30
N ALA A 153 -8.70 -0.65 -2.60
CA ALA A 153 -7.39 -0.90 -1.98
C ALA A 153 -6.19 -0.68 -2.91
N ALA A 154 -6.29 -1.02 -4.18
CA ALA A 154 -5.24 -0.83 -5.18
C ALA A 154 -5.58 0.25 -6.23
N GLY A 155 -6.73 0.91 -6.15
CA GLY A 155 -7.19 1.89 -7.13
C GLY A 155 -7.62 1.28 -8.47
N TYR A 156 -7.68 -0.05 -8.59
CA TYR A 156 -8.00 -0.73 -9.84
C TYR A 156 -9.50 -0.59 -10.18
N ALA A 157 -9.80 -0.09 -11.38
CA ALA A 157 -11.17 0.17 -11.83
C ALA A 157 -12.01 1.02 -10.84
N CYS A 158 -11.34 1.91 -10.11
CA CYS A 158 -11.93 2.84 -9.16
C CYS A 158 -11.58 4.28 -9.60
N PRO A 159 -12.47 4.96 -10.32
CA PRO A 159 -12.23 6.34 -10.73
C PRO A 159 -12.19 7.27 -9.50
N ASP A 160 -11.42 8.36 -9.59
CA ASP A 160 -11.29 9.35 -8.52
C ASP A 160 -12.64 9.96 -8.10
N TYR A 161 -13.56 10.07 -9.05
CA TYR A 161 -14.91 10.57 -8.83
C TYR A 161 -15.93 9.50 -9.21
N GLY A 162 -16.43 8.75 -8.21
CA GLY A 162 -17.45 7.73 -8.43
C GLY A 162 -17.24 6.46 -7.62
N ALA A 163 -18.12 5.49 -7.85
CA ALA A 163 -17.98 4.16 -7.26
C ALA A 163 -16.97 3.32 -8.07
N CYS A 164 -16.29 2.40 -7.39
CA CYS A 164 -15.52 1.36 -8.09
C CYS A 164 -16.45 0.50 -8.94
N ASP A 165 -15.92 -0.09 -10.00
CA ASP A 165 -16.63 -1.17 -10.70
C ASP A 165 -16.92 -2.30 -9.70
N PRO A 166 -18.21 -2.67 -9.51
CA PRO A 166 -18.60 -3.69 -8.52
C PRO A 166 -17.91 -5.04 -8.71
N GLN A 167 -17.46 -5.37 -9.92
CA GLN A 167 -16.70 -6.58 -10.21
C GLN A 167 -15.32 -6.58 -9.54
N TRP A 168 -14.75 -5.39 -9.31
CA TRP A 168 -13.41 -5.19 -8.81
C TRP A 168 -13.36 -4.57 -7.42
N ALA A 169 -14.49 -4.20 -6.85
CA ALA A 169 -14.59 -3.65 -5.51
C ALA A 169 -14.19 -4.68 -4.44
N GLY A 170 -13.47 -4.21 -3.41
CA GLY A 170 -13.03 -5.02 -2.27
C GLY A 170 -11.61 -5.56 -2.39
N PHE A 171 -10.97 -5.69 -1.24
CA PHE A 171 -9.53 -5.94 -1.10
C PHE A 171 -8.99 -7.08 -1.98
N PRO A 172 -9.56 -8.31 -1.98
CA PRO A 172 -9.03 -9.39 -2.82
C PRO A 172 -9.18 -9.11 -4.33
N SER A 173 -10.31 -8.55 -4.73
CA SER A 173 -10.58 -8.24 -6.15
C SER A 173 -9.69 -7.11 -6.65
N GLN A 174 -9.42 -6.11 -5.82
CA GLN A 174 -8.51 -5.00 -6.10
C GLN A 174 -7.09 -5.48 -6.36
N LEU A 175 -6.56 -6.35 -5.48
CA LEU A 175 -5.21 -6.87 -5.62
C LEU A 175 -5.09 -7.77 -6.86
N TYR A 176 -6.05 -8.68 -7.07
CA TYR A 176 -6.07 -9.53 -8.25
C TYR A 176 -6.17 -8.72 -9.55
N GLY A 177 -7.06 -7.72 -9.58
CA GLY A 177 -7.23 -6.84 -10.73
C GLY A 177 -5.95 -6.08 -11.08
N ALA A 178 -5.30 -5.49 -10.08
CA ALA A 178 -4.03 -4.78 -10.25
C ALA A 178 -2.91 -5.72 -10.72
N ALA A 179 -2.71 -6.86 -10.06
CA ALA A 179 -1.69 -7.84 -10.42
C ALA A 179 -1.89 -8.36 -11.85
N SER A 180 -3.12 -8.75 -12.20
CA SER A 180 -3.48 -9.17 -13.55
C SER A 180 -3.22 -8.07 -14.59
N GLN A 181 -3.49 -6.80 -14.24
CA GLN A 181 -3.26 -5.68 -15.14
C GLN A 181 -1.76 -5.42 -15.37
N PHE A 182 -0.91 -5.55 -14.37
CA PHE A 182 0.54 -5.44 -14.55
C PHE A 182 1.08 -6.54 -15.48
N HIS A 183 0.54 -7.75 -15.39
CA HIS A 183 0.87 -8.82 -16.35
C HIS A 183 0.36 -8.53 -17.76
N ARG A 184 -0.80 -7.89 -17.91
CA ARG A 184 -1.28 -7.43 -19.23
C ARG A 184 -0.32 -6.42 -19.85
N TYR A 185 0.20 -5.48 -19.06
CA TYR A 185 1.23 -4.54 -19.51
C TYR A 185 2.51 -5.26 -19.94
N ARG A 186 2.94 -6.26 -19.16
CA ARG A 186 4.14 -7.04 -19.44
C ARG A 186 4.03 -7.85 -20.73
N LEU A 187 2.92 -8.56 -20.93
CA LEU A 187 2.74 -9.51 -22.02
C LEU A 187 2.23 -8.88 -23.32
N ASN A 188 1.57 -7.73 -23.23
CA ASN A 188 1.01 -6.99 -24.37
C ASN A 188 1.50 -5.54 -24.42
N PRO A 189 2.80 -5.26 -24.37
CA PRO A 189 3.32 -3.90 -24.21
C PRO A 189 2.85 -2.95 -25.33
N GLY A 190 2.72 -3.42 -26.56
CA GLY A 190 2.28 -2.60 -27.70
C GLY A 190 0.80 -2.18 -27.65
N GLY A 191 0.03 -2.70 -26.74
CA GLY A 191 -1.39 -2.31 -26.52
C GLY A 191 -1.58 -1.12 -25.57
N TYR A 192 -0.48 -0.53 -25.07
CA TYR A 192 -0.51 0.52 -24.05
C TYR A 192 0.38 1.71 -24.43
N ASP A 193 0.14 2.82 -23.76
CA ASP A 193 0.76 4.11 -24.10
C ASP A 193 2.26 4.16 -23.83
N VAL A 194 2.73 3.56 -22.72
CA VAL A 194 4.14 3.54 -22.34
C VAL A 194 4.71 2.15 -22.60
N VAL A 195 5.71 2.08 -23.46
CA VAL A 195 6.39 0.86 -23.86
C VAL A 195 7.88 0.99 -23.53
N ALA A 196 8.46 -0.06 -22.93
CA ALA A 196 9.89 -0.07 -22.60
C ALA A 196 10.76 0.18 -23.84
N GLN A 197 11.86 0.92 -23.66
CA GLN A 197 12.83 1.29 -24.69
C GLN A 197 12.27 2.19 -25.82
N GLN A 198 11.06 2.73 -25.65
CA GLN A 198 10.47 3.69 -26.59
C GLN A 198 10.28 5.04 -25.91
N PRO A 199 10.68 6.15 -26.56
CA PRO A 199 10.44 7.49 -25.99
C PRO A 199 8.95 7.82 -25.95
N ARG A 200 8.50 8.34 -24.82
CA ARG A 200 7.11 8.76 -24.61
C ARG A 200 7.07 10.07 -23.85
N ARG A 201 6.20 10.97 -24.27
CA ARG A 201 5.87 12.15 -23.47
C ARG A 201 4.84 11.77 -22.42
N ILE A 202 5.22 11.93 -21.14
CA ILE A 202 4.38 11.64 -19.98
C ILE A 202 4.02 12.97 -19.32
N ALA A 203 2.73 13.19 -19.05
CA ALA A 203 2.25 14.40 -18.40
C ALA A 203 2.73 14.47 -16.93
N TYR A 204 2.89 15.70 -16.43
CA TYR A 204 3.21 15.91 -15.01
C TYR A 204 1.96 15.91 -14.12
N SER A 205 0.78 16.19 -14.68
CA SER A 205 -0.49 16.34 -13.96
C SER A 205 -1.66 16.10 -14.91
N PRO A 206 -2.86 15.80 -14.39
CA PRO A 206 -4.09 15.85 -15.17
C PRO A 206 -4.36 17.22 -15.81
N ASP A 207 -3.85 18.31 -15.20
CA ASP A 207 -3.94 19.63 -15.77
C ASP A 207 -2.94 19.78 -16.94
N VAL A 208 -3.47 19.93 -18.13
CA VAL A 208 -2.68 20.07 -19.37
C VAL A 208 -1.73 21.28 -19.36
N LEU A 209 -2.01 22.29 -18.54
CA LEU A 209 -1.14 23.46 -18.39
C LEU A 209 0.17 23.16 -17.68
N CYS A 210 0.21 22.07 -16.94
CA CYS A 210 1.43 21.59 -16.26
C CYS A 210 2.47 21.01 -17.22
N GLY A 211 2.08 20.71 -18.45
CA GLY A 211 2.99 20.18 -19.47
C GLY A 211 3.37 18.71 -19.27
N SER A 212 4.45 18.32 -19.91
CA SER A 212 4.93 16.93 -19.95
C SER A 212 6.43 16.88 -20.22
N GLY A 213 7.08 15.82 -19.78
CA GLY A 213 8.49 15.48 -20.11
C GLY A 213 8.58 14.24 -20.98
N GLU A 214 9.64 14.15 -21.78
CA GLU A 214 9.94 12.94 -22.53
C GLU A 214 10.75 11.98 -21.66
N VAL A 215 10.33 10.71 -21.62
CA VAL A 215 10.99 9.65 -20.90
C VAL A 215 11.12 8.44 -21.82
N THR A 216 12.30 7.81 -21.85
CA THR A 216 12.49 6.47 -22.39
C THR A 216 12.68 5.51 -21.24
N VAL A 217 11.61 4.76 -20.89
CA VAL A 217 11.65 3.85 -19.73
C VAL A 217 12.53 2.64 -20.02
N ALA A 218 13.31 2.23 -19.01
CA ALA A 218 14.35 1.22 -19.17
C ALA A 218 13.80 -0.21 -19.33
N ASN A 219 12.67 -0.51 -18.66
CA ASN A 219 12.14 -1.87 -18.52
C ASN A 219 10.61 -1.89 -18.47
N GLN A 220 10.04 -3.09 -18.49
CA GLN A 220 8.61 -3.29 -18.60
C GLN A 220 7.87 -3.01 -17.29
N ALA A 221 8.48 -3.24 -16.15
CA ALA A 221 7.90 -2.91 -14.84
C ALA A 221 7.68 -1.38 -14.69
N THR A 222 8.70 -0.58 -15.05
CA THR A 222 8.57 0.89 -15.08
C THR A 222 7.52 1.35 -16.09
N ALA A 223 7.47 0.73 -17.28
CA ALA A 223 6.42 1.02 -18.26
C ALA A 223 5.01 0.68 -17.69
N GLY A 224 4.90 -0.45 -17.00
CA GLY A 224 3.66 -0.86 -16.32
C GLY A 224 3.21 0.13 -15.26
N LEU A 225 4.12 0.67 -14.45
CA LEU A 225 3.80 1.69 -13.45
C LEU A 225 3.25 2.96 -14.09
N TYR A 226 3.82 3.42 -15.22
CA TYR A 226 3.27 4.58 -15.94
C TYR A 226 1.95 4.28 -16.65
N ASN A 227 1.72 3.06 -17.11
CA ASN A 227 0.42 2.67 -17.66
C ASN A 227 -0.65 2.55 -16.58
N TYR A 228 -0.25 2.30 -15.32
CA TYR A 228 -1.16 2.23 -14.17
C TYR A 228 -1.40 3.60 -13.52
N THR A 229 -0.34 4.41 -13.39
CA THR A 229 -0.36 5.78 -12.82
C THR A 229 0.26 6.72 -13.86
N PRO A 230 -0.55 7.35 -14.74
CA PRO A 230 -0.09 7.90 -16.02
C PRO A 230 0.60 9.27 -15.92
N PHE A 231 1.19 9.59 -14.77
CA PHE A 231 1.88 10.85 -14.55
C PHE A 231 3.30 10.62 -14.03
N GLN A 232 4.23 11.47 -14.46
CA GLN A 232 5.56 11.53 -13.89
C GLN A 232 5.69 12.70 -12.91
N PRO A 233 6.52 12.60 -11.87
CA PRO A 233 6.84 13.75 -11.04
C PRO A 233 7.61 14.79 -11.85
N ASN A 234 7.34 16.08 -11.58
CA ASN A 234 8.12 17.20 -12.13
C ASN A 234 9.36 17.46 -11.24
N GLU A 235 10.22 18.41 -11.63
CA GLU A 235 11.42 18.77 -10.85
C GLU A 235 11.08 19.27 -9.45
N ALA A 236 9.94 19.89 -9.24
CA ALA A 236 9.50 20.40 -7.95
C ALA A 236 9.30 19.26 -6.92
N ALA A 237 9.06 18.01 -7.34
CA ALA A 237 8.88 16.88 -6.43
C ALA A 237 10.05 16.72 -5.46
N ALA A 238 11.29 16.97 -5.90
CA ALA A 238 12.49 16.90 -5.05
C ALA A 238 12.56 18.01 -3.97
N HIS A 239 11.71 19.04 -4.09
CA HIS A 239 11.72 20.25 -3.23
C HIS A 239 10.37 20.50 -2.55
N GLY A 240 9.56 19.46 -2.36
CA GLY A 240 8.26 19.56 -1.69
C GLY A 240 7.07 19.73 -2.65
N GLY A 241 7.33 19.76 -3.95
CA GLY A 241 6.29 19.81 -4.97
C GLY A 241 5.66 21.19 -5.21
N ASP A 242 4.84 21.24 -6.23
CA ASP A 242 3.99 22.37 -6.59
C ASP A 242 2.62 21.87 -7.09
N GLN A 243 1.77 22.77 -7.60
CA GLN A 243 0.44 22.42 -8.12
C GLN A 243 0.46 21.46 -9.32
N CYS A 244 1.60 21.30 -9.99
CA CYS A 244 1.81 20.43 -11.13
C CYS A 244 2.48 19.09 -10.76
N THR A 245 2.77 18.86 -9.48
CA THR A 245 3.48 17.66 -9.04
C THR A 245 2.53 16.50 -8.85
N SER A 246 2.76 15.40 -9.57
CA SER A 246 2.11 14.11 -9.32
C SER A 246 3.01 13.20 -8.51
N TRP A 247 2.46 12.70 -7.40
CA TRP A 247 3.21 11.94 -6.41
C TRP A 247 3.16 10.42 -6.61
N GLY A 248 2.28 9.90 -7.47
CA GLY A 248 1.98 8.47 -7.55
C GLY A 248 3.22 7.58 -7.72
N ASN A 249 3.97 7.76 -8.80
CA ASN A 249 5.17 6.96 -9.07
C ASN A 249 6.36 7.35 -8.18
N TRP A 250 6.45 8.61 -7.74
CA TRP A 250 7.41 9.09 -6.74
C TRP A 250 7.20 8.38 -5.40
N ASN A 251 5.96 8.34 -4.92
CA ASN A 251 5.61 7.67 -3.67
C ASN A 251 5.77 6.16 -3.77
N PHE A 252 5.44 5.55 -4.91
CA PHE A 252 5.67 4.12 -5.11
C PHE A 252 7.16 3.77 -4.90
N TYR A 253 8.05 4.46 -5.59
CA TYR A 253 9.50 4.28 -5.44
C TYR A 253 9.94 4.51 -3.99
N GLY A 254 9.52 5.65 -3.42
CA GLY A 254 9.93 6.05 -2.08
C GLY A 254 9.45 5.09 -0.98
N TYR A 255 8.21 4.63 -1.04
CA TYR A 255 7.70 3.63 -0.09
C TYR A 255 8.37 2.27 -0.28
N PHE A 256 8.59 1.84 -1.53
CA PHE A 256 9.31 0.60 -1.76
C PHE A 256 10.70 0.65 -1.12
N LYS A 257 11.44 1.73 -1.38
CA LYS A 257 12.78 1.93 -0.83
C LYS A 257 12.77 2.02 0.70
N THR A 258 11.83 2.73 1.29
CA THR A 258 11.70 2.85 2.76
C THR A 258 11.45 1.50 3.41
N LEU A 259 10.61 0.66 2.80
CA LEU A 259 10.15 -0.58 3.41
C LEU A 259 11.04 -1.78 3.11
N PHE A 260 11.62 -1.84 1.91
CA PHE A 260 12.26 -3.06 1.37
C PHE A 260 13.67 -2.82 0.82
N GLY A 261 14.15 -1.59 0.78
CA GLY A 261 15.42 -1.22 0.17
C GLY A 261 15.28 -0.81 -1.29
N SER A 262 16.41 -0.66 -2.00
CA SER A 262 16.40 -0.16 -3.38
C SER A 262 15.54 -1.03 -4.31
N PRO A 263 14.59 -0.44 -5.06
CA PRO A 263 13.84 -1.16 -6.09
C PRO A 263 14.64 -1.42 -7.37
N THR A 264 15.85 -0.87 -7.46
CA THR A 264 16.75 -1.02 -8.60
C THR A 264 18.09 -1.56 -8.14
N SER A 265 18.68 -2.46 -8.94
CA SER A 265 20.09 -2.88 -8.79
C SER A 265 21.04 -1.73 -9.18
N ASP A 266 22.18 -1.66 -8.52
CA ASP A 266 23.29 -0.74 -8.86
C ASP A 266 23.88 -1.01 -10.25
#